data_f2b7f09d5e2077e18aa55b83f65285d3
#
_entry.id   f2b7f09d5e2077e18aa55b83f65285d3
#
_cell.length_a   1.000
_cell.length_b   1.000
_cell.length_c   1.000
_cell.angle_alpha   90.00
_cell.angle_beta   90.00
_cell.angle_gamma   90.00
#
_symmetry.space_group_name_H-M   'P 1'
#
loop_
_entity.id
_entity.type
_entity.pdbx_description
1 polymer ?
#
loop_
_entity_poly.entity_id
_entity_poly.type
_entity_poly.pdbx_seq_one_letter_code
_entity_poly.pdbx_strand_id
1 'polypeptide(L)'
;MKRFFLVCSLVAIAACAQQPPPAPVAAAPPPPPPPPPPMTYTVYFDYNSVQLTPAAREVVRFAADRYKARPPSSVQVTGYTDPSGSAGYNQRLSLRRANAVAAELQSDGVPQSALVVSAQGESSNEPTSGQDRRVDVTVGGPPPTS
;
A
#
# COMPACT_ATOMS: atom_id res chain seq x y z
N MET A 1 -6.50 74.24 -69.75
CA MET A 1 -5.68 73.02 -69.49
C MET A 1 -4.93 73.22 -68.20
N LYS A 2 -5.47 72.75 -67.12
CA LYS A 2 -4.75 72.69 -65.82
C LYS A 2 -5.17 71.38 -65.10
N ARG A 3 -4.24 70.46 -65.05
CA ARG A 3 -4.38 69.15 -64.40
C ARG A 3 -4.19 69.32 -62.88
N PHE A 4 -5.22 69.09 -62.10
CA PHE A 4 -5.13 69.00 -60.65
C PHE A 4 -4.86 67.56 -60.29
N PHE A 5 -3.68 67.31 -59.73
CA PHE A 5 -3.34 66.02 -59.06
C PHE A 5 -3.83 66.09 -57.63
N LEU A 6 -4.80 65.22 -57.29
CA LEU A 6 -5.28 65.05 -55.95
C LEU A 6 -4.46 63.91 -55.32
N VAL A 7 -3.55 64.22 -54.39
CA VAL A 7 -2.79 63.26 -53.63
C VAL A 7 -3.63 62.81 -52.44
N CYS A 8 -4.12 61.56 -52.49
CA CYS A 8 -4.87 60.96 -51.42
C CYS A 8 -3.87 60.29 -50.47
N SER A 9 -3.59 60.93 -49.29
CA SER A 9 -2.76 60.35 -48.22
C SER A 9 -3.61 59.35 -47.47
N LEU A 10 -3.24 58.05 -47.58
CA LEU A 10 -3.76 56.97 -46.74
C LEU A 10 -3.01 56.99 -45.41
N VAL A 11 -3.69 57.43 -44.39
CA VAL A 11 -3.20 57.24 -42.96
C VAL A 11 -3.59 55.83 -42.53
N ALA A 12 -2.61 54.96 -42.47
CA ALA A 12 -2.77 53.64 -41.89
C ALA A 12 -2.74 53.76 -40.33
N ILE A 13 -3.89 53.57 -39.71
CA ILE A 13 -4.01 53.47 -38.25
C ILE A 13 -3.63 52.04 -37.86
N ALA A 14 -2.40 51.85 -37.33
CA ALA A 14 -1.98 50.60 -36.72
C ALA A 14 -2.70 50.44 -35.37
N ALA A 15 -3.77 49.67 -35.37
CA ALA A 15 -4.40 49.20 -34.14
C ALA A 15 -3.49 48.20 -33.44
N CYS A 16 -2.73 48.63 -32.43
CA CYS A 16 -2.07 47.73 -31.49
C CYS A 16 -3.15 46.95 -30.70
N ALA A 17 -3.43 45.73 -31.10
CA ALA A 17 -4.24 44.82 -30.34
C ALA A 17 -3.44 44.44 -29.06
N GLN A 18 -3.78 45.10 -27.95
CA GLN A 18 -3.28 44.69 -26.63
C GLN A 18 -3.90 43.33 -26.29
N GLN A 19 -3.06 42.28 -26.30
CA GLN A 19 -3.45 40.99 -25.76
C GLN A 19 -3.79 41.16 -24.28
N PRO A 20 -4.97 40.70 -23.84
CA PRO A 20 -5.28 40.70 -22.39
C PRO A 20 -4.22 39.87 -21.64
N PRO A 21 -3.84 40.30 -20.44
CA PRO A 21 -2.86 39.57 -19.62
C PRO A 21 -3.37 38.13 -19.41
N PRO A 22 -2.47 37.13 -19.48
CA PRO A 22 -2.86 35.74 -19.23
C PRO A 22 -3.52 35.66 -17.86
N ALA A 23 -4.68 35.01 -17.82
CA ALA A 23 -5.38 34.76 -16.57
C ALA A 23 -4.45 34.08 -15.56
N PRO A 24 -4.50 34.42 -14.25
CA PRO A 24 -3.68 33.77 -13.25
C PRO A 24 -3.90 32.26 -13.35
N VAL A 25 -2.84 31.54 -13.71
CA VAL A 25 -2.86 30.08 -13.68
C VAL A 25 -3.05 29.70 -12.21
N ALA A 26 -4.24 29.20 -11.86
CA ALA A 26 -4.50 28.69 -10.53
C ALA A 26 -3.40 27.65 -10.22
N ALA A 27 -2.59 27.92 -9.19
CA ALA A 27 -1.54 27.02 -8.76
C ALA A 27 -2.17 25.66 -8.50
N ALA A 28 -1.67 24.61 -9.15
CA ALA A 28 -2.13 23.26 -8.91
C ALA A 28 -2.05 22.98 -7.40
N PRO A 29 -3.05 22.30 -6.80
CA PRO A 29 -2.99 21.97 -5.39
C PRO A 29 -1.71 21.20 -5.11
N PRO A 30 -1.07 21.41 -3.94
CA PRO A 30 0.15 20.70 -3.60
C PRO A 30 -0.10 19.18 -3.66
N PRO A 31 0.89 18.39 -4.10
CA PRO A 31 0.75 16.94 -4.16
C PRO A 31 0.39 16.40 -2.77
N PRO A 32 -0.44 15.36 -2.68
CA PRO A 32 -0.77 14.74 -1.39
C PRO A 32 0.51 14.26 -0.69
N PRO A 33 0.55 14.31 0.65
CA PRO A 33 1.70 13.84 1.40
C PRO A 33 1.99 12.37 1.09
N PRO A 34 3.26 11.94 1.09
CA PRO A 34 3.61 10.55 0.83
C PRO A 34 2.94 9.62 1.84
N PRO A 35 2.54 8.40 1.43
CA PRO A 35 1.96 7.44 2.34
C PRO A 35 2.96 7.09 3.45
N PRO A 36 2.49 6.88 4.69
CA PRO A 36 3.37 6.51 5.78
C PRO A 36 4.01 5.13 5.51
N PRO A 37 5.20 4.88 6.09
CA PRO A 37 5.90 3.61 5.91
C PRO A 37 5.06 2.43 6.41
N PRO A 38 5.20 1.25 5.77
CA PRO A 38 4.54 0.04 6.23
C PRO A 38 5.05 -0.36 7.63
N MET A 39 4.18 -0.95 8.43
CA MET A 39 4.50 -1.47 9.76
C MET A 39 4.28 -2.99 9.80
N THR A 40 5.24 -3.71 10.35
CA THR A 40 5.16 -5.17 10.50
C THR A 40 4.93 -5.55 11.96
N TYR A 41 3.97 -6.44 12.16
CA TYR A 41 3.61 -7.06 13.42
C TYR A 41 3.92 -8.55 13.33
N THR A 42 4.66 -9.10 14.28
CA THR A 42 5.06 -10.51 14.26
C THR A 42 4.23 -11.32 15.26
N VAL A 43 3.59 -12.37 14.77
CA VAL A 43 2.75 -13.30 15.53
C VAL A 43 3.49 -14.62 15.66
N TYR A 44 3.78 -15.06 16.87
CA TYR A 44 4.49 -16.32 17.13
C TYR A 44 3.53 -17.46 17.40
N PHE A 45 3.96 -18.68 17.05
CA PHE A 45 3.22 -19.92 17.22
C PHE A 45 4.00 -20.95 18.02
N ASP A 46 3.27 -21.76 18.77
CA ASP A 46 3.82 -22.93 19.42
C ASP A 46 4.25 -23.97 18.39
N TYR A 47 5.11 -24.90 18.85
CA TYR A 47 5.57 -26.01 18.02
C TYR A 47 4.39 -26.79 17.45
N ASN A 48 4.42 -27.07 16.15
CA ASN A 48 3.39 -27.79 15.40
C ASN A 48 1.94 -27.27 15.62
N SER A 49 1.77 -26.02 16.04
CA SER A 49 0.47 -25.39 16.29
C SER A 49 0.11 -24.37 15.20
N VAL A 50 -1.19 -24.23 14.97
CA VAL A 50 -1.82 -23.17 14.17
C VAL A 50 -2.77 -22.31 15.01
N GLN A 51 -2.85 -22.58 16.31
CA GLN A 51 -3.73 -21.86 17.22
C GLN A 51 -3.10 -20.55 17.66
N LEU A 52 -3.89 -19.48 17.62
CA LEU A 52 -3.50 -18.18 18.13
C LEU A 52 -3.65 -18.15 19.65
N THR A 53 -2.56 -17.88 20.35
CA THR A 53 -2.59 -17.62 21.79
C THR A 53 -3.33 -16.29 22.06
N PRO A 54 -3.78 -16.03 23.32
CA PRO A 54 -4.36 -14.72 23.66
C PRO A 54 -3.43 -13.54 23.31
N ALA A 55 -2.13 -13.67 23.58
CA ALA A 55 -1.14 -12.66 23.22
C ALA A 55 -1.01 -12.47 21.70
N ALA A 56 -1.06 -13.56 20.92
CA ALA A 56 -1.05 -13.52 19.47
C ALA A 56 -2.27 -12.76 18.91
N ARG A 57 -3.47 -12.98 19.47
CA ARG A 57 -4.69 -12.25 19.09
C ARG A 57 -4.60 -10.76 19.38
N GLU A 58 -3.98 -10.36 20.49
CA GLU A 58 -3.75 -8.94 20.76
C GLU A 58 -2.88 -8.29 19.69
N VAL A 59 -1.81 -8.97 19.24
CA VAL A 59 -0.96 -8.47 18.15
C VAL A 59 -1.75 -8.33 16.84
N VAL A 60 -2.60 -9.32 16.52
CA VAL A 60 -3.46 -9.28 15.32
C VAL A 60 -4.45 -8.12 15.41
N ARG A 61 -5.04 -7.89 16.58
CA ARG A 61 -5.96 -6.76 16.81
C ARG A 61 -5.28 -5.42 16.60
N PHE A 62 -4.04 -5.23 17.10
CA PHE A 62 -3.27 -4.01 16.82
C PHE A 62 -3.02 -3.78 15.33
N ALA A 63 -2.72 -4.85 14.59
CA ALA A 63 -2.57 -4.77 13.13
C ALA A 63 -3.88 -4.37 12.44
N ALA A 64 -5.02 -4.95 12.86
CA ALA A 64 -6.34 -4.61 12.36
C ALA A 64 -6.72 -3.15 12.68
N ASP A 65 -6.44 -2.67 13.88
CA ASP A 65 -6.69 -1.29 14.28
C ASP A 65 -5.82 -0.31 13.47
N ARG A 66 -4.59 -0.69 13.19
CA ARG A 66 -3.71 0.08 12.30
C ARG A 66 -4.27 0.18 10.89
N TYR A 67 -4.78 -0.92 10.34
CA TYR A 67 -5.45 -0.93 9.03
C TYR A 67 -6.67 -0.01 9.02
N LYS A 68 -7.56 -0.14 10.02
CA LYS A 68 -8.79 0.68 10.13
C LYS A 68 -8.51 2.18 10.26
N ALA A 69 -7.40 2.55 10.87
CA ALA A 69 -7.00 3.94 11.01
C ALA A 69 -6.58 4.61 9.67
N ARG A 70 -6.29 3.82 8.63
CA ARG A 70 -5.77 4.32 7.34
C ARG A 70 -6.18 3.48 6.13
N PRO A 71 -7.47 3.39 5.80
CA PRO A 71 -7.89 2.83 4.52
C PRO A 71 -7.66 3.85 3.38
N PRO A 72 -7.43 3.44 2.11
CA PRO A 72 -7.20 2.06 1.68
C PRO A 72 -5.72 1.67 1.78
N SER A 73 -5.43 0.58 2.45
CA SER A 73 -4.10 -0.02 2.52
C SER A 73 -4.22 -1.53 2.33
N SER A 74 -3.11 -2.20 2.01
CA SER A 74 -3.09 -3.66 2.02
C SER A 74 -2.50 -4.19 3.32
N VAL A 75 -2.86 -5.42 3.65
CA VAL A 75 -2.28 -6.17 4.75
C VAL A 75 -1.68 -7.45 4.18
N GLN A 76 -0.35 -7.54 4.20
CA GLN A 76 0.37 -8.74 3.80
C GLN A 76 0.54 -9.66 5.01
N VAL A 77 0.18 -10.93 4.86
CA VAL A 77 0.24 -11.95 5.90
C VAL A 77 1.14 -13.06 5.41
N THR A 78 2.37 -13.14 5.92
CA THR A 78 3.38 -14.09 5.45
C THR A 78 3.74 -15.07 6.56
N GLY A 79 3.47 -16.36 6.32
CA GLY A 79 3.75 -17.43 7.27
C GLY A 79 5.12 -18.06 7.09
N TYR A 80 5.74 -18.42 8.22
CA TYR A 80 7.04 -19.08 8.29
C TYR A 80 7.01 -20.27 9.24
N THR A 81 7.99 -21.16 9.08
CA THR A 81 8.27 -22.29 10.00
C THR A 81 9.76 -22.36 10.30
N ASP A 82 10.09 -23.05 11.37
CA ASP A 82 11.44 -23.54 11.58
C ASP A 82 11.79 -24.66 10.57
N PRO A 83 13.06 -25.00 10.38
CA PRO A 83 13.50 -26.01 9.42
C PRO A 83 13.22 -27.46 9.85
N SER A 84 12.49 -27.68 10.95
CA SER A 84 12.13 -29.04 11.41
C SER A 84 11.13 -29.69 10.46
N GLY A 85 11.42 -30.87 9.95
CA GLY A 85 10.53 -31.63 9.07
C GLY A 85 10.86 -31.49 7.60
N SER A 86 9.89 -31.80 6.73
CA SER A 86 10.08 -31.68 5.28
C SER A 86 9.62 -30.33 4.74
N ALA A 87 10.28 -29.82 3.70
CA ALA A 87 9.92 -28.55 3.06
C ALA A 87 8.45 -28.51 2.65
N GLY A 88 7.90 -29.61 2.10
CA GLY A 88 6.48 -29.68 1.72
C GLY A 88 5.52 -29.64 2.92
N TYR A 89 5.91 -30.17 4.07
CA TYR A 89 5.15 -30.05 5.31
C TYR A 89 5.20 -28.60 5.83
N ASN A 90 6.40 -28.01 5.85
CA ASN A 90 6.62 -26.64 6.34
C ASN A 90 5.90 -25.61 5.47
N GLN A 91 5.87 -25.79 4.17
CA GLN A 91 5.10 -24.96 3.26
C GLN A 91 3.60 -24.99 3.58
N ARG A 92 3.04 -26.18 3.85
CA ARG A 92 1.62 -26.30 4.24
C ARG A 92 1.34 -25.74 5.63
N LEU A 93 2.26 -25.93 6.59
CA LEU A 93 2.10 -25.43 7.95
C LEU A 93 2.14 -23.89 7.99
N SER A 94 3.11 -23.28 7.31
CA SER A 94 3.23 -21.82 7.22
C SER A 94 1.97 -21.20 6.57
N LEU A 95 1.42 -21.84 5.53
CA LEU A 95 0.17 -21.40 4.90
C LEU A 95 -1.02 -21.50 5.86
N ARG A 96 -1.16 -22.59 6.61
CA ARG A 96 -2.23 -22.74 7.60
C ARG A 96 -2.15 -21.68 8.71
N ARG A 97 -0.94 -21.35 9.17
CA ARG A 97 -0.72 -20.28 10.15
C ARG A 97 -1.11 -18.92 9.59
N ALA A 98 -0.66 -18.61 8.37
CA ALA A 98 -1.02 -17.36 7.71
C ALA A 98 -2.54 -17.23 7.52
N ASN A 99 -3.22 -18.30 7.12
CA ASN A 99 -4.68 -18.31 7.00
C ASN A 99 -5.39 -18.14 8.35
N ALA A 100 -4.87 -18.70 9.44
CA ALA A 100 -5.44 -18.51 10.78
C ALA A 100 -5.35 -17.05 11.22
N VAL A 101 -4.21 -16.38 10.96
CA VAL A 101 -4.05 -14.94 11.23
C VAL A 101 -4.95 -14.11 10.32
N ALA A 102 -5.07 -14.46 9.05
CA ALA A 102 -5.95 -13.75 8.11
C ALA A 102 -7.43 -13.86 8.52
N ALA A 103 -7.87 -15.02 9.01
CA ALA A 103 -9.23 -15.21 9.53
C ALA A 103 -9.49 -14.36 10.78
N GLU A 104 -8.52 -14.24 11.69
CA GLU A 104 -8.63 -13.38 12.88
C GLU A 104 -8.69 -11.90 12.47
N LEU A 105 -7.83 -11.45 11.51
CA LEU A 105 -7.88 -10.08 10.96
C LEU A 105 -9.25 -9.76 10.35
N GLN A 106 -9.88 -10.72 9.65
CA GLN A 106 -11.24 -10.54 9.11
C GLN A 106 -12.28 -10.41 10.22
N SER A 107 -12.16 -11.21 11.28
CA SER A 107 -13.02 -11.10 12.48
C SER A 107 -12.88 -9.74 13.16
N ASP A 108 -11.68 -9.14 13.10
CA ASP A 108 -11.37 -7.81 13.63
C ASP A 108 -11.73 -6.68 12.64
N GLY A 109 -12.35 -7.00 11.50
CA GLY A 109 -12.90 -6.01 10.56
C GLY A 109 -12.01 -5.63 9.38
N VAL A 110 -10.93 -6.37 9.10
CA VAL A 110 -10.14 -6.21 7.87
C VAL A 110 -10.84 -6.96 6.73
N PRO A 111 -11.24 -6.30 5.63
CA PRO A 111 -11.91 -6.98 4.53
C PRO A 111 -10.96 -7.93 3.79
N GLN A 112 -11.49 -9.05 3.30
CA GLN A 112 -10.70 -10.04 2.56
C GLN A 112 -9.98 -9.43 1.35
N SER A 113 -10.59 -8.46 0.69
CA SER A 113 -10.01 -7.76 -0.48
C SER A 113 -8.72 -6.97 -0.15
N ALA A 114 -8.48 -6.66 1.12
CA ALA A 114 -7.26 -5.99 1.57
C ALA A 114 -6.16 -6.97 1.98
N LEU A 115 -6.46 -8.27 2.11
CA LEU A 115 -5.53 -9.29 2.59
C LEU A 115 -4.78 -9.94 1.44
N VAL A 116 -3.45 -10.01 1.57
CA VAL A 116 -2.55 -10.77 0.70
C VAL A 116 -1.87 -11.84 1.55
N VAL A 117 -2.28 -13.09 1.39
CA VAL A 117 -1.76 -14.22 2.18
C VAL A 117 -0.69 -14.96 1.40
N SER A 118 0.46 -15.19 2.03
CA SER A 118 1.57 -15.96 1.47
C SER A 118 2.22 -16.87 2.50
N ALA A 119 2.97 -17.83 2.03
CA ALA A 119 3.70 -18.79 2.86
C ALA A 119 5.10 -18.99 2.28
N GLN A 120 6.11 -18.89 3.15
CA GLN A 120 7.51 -19.07 2.78
C GLN A 120 8.07 -20.44 3.22
N GLY A 121 7.33 -21.18 4.05
CA GLY A 121 7.85 -22.41 4.64
C GLY A 121 8.98 -22.10 5.63
N GLU A 122 10.13 -22.72 5.42
CA GLU A 122 11.30 -22.53 6.28
C GLU A 122 11.86 -21.11 6.17
N SER A 123 12.08 -20.44 7.31
CA SER A 123 12.50 -19.03 7.35
C SER A 123 14.01 -18.83 7.39
N SER A 124 14.78 -19.86 7.76
CA SER A 124 16.23 -19.78 7.90
C SER A 124 16.89 -21.14 7.70
N ASN A 125 18.17 -21.12 7.38
CA ASN A 125 19.04 -22.32 7.40
C ASN A 125 19.71 -22.53 8.77
N GLU A 126 19.35 -21.70 9.76
CA GLU A 126 19.89 -21.77 11.12
C GLU A 126 19.13 -22.82 11.95
N PRO A 127 19.76 -23.31 13.04
CA PRO A 127 19.10 -24.25 13.93
C PRO A 127 17.76 -23.72 14.44
N THR A 128 16.80 -24.63 14.58
CA THR A 128 15.42 -24.37 14.97
C THR A 128 15.28 -23.37 16.13
N SER A 129 14.76 -22.18 15.83
CA SER A 129 14.41 -21.20 16.85
C SER A 129 12.89 -21.03 16.94
N GLY A 130 12.41 -20.72 18.16
CA GLY A 130 11.02 -20.34 18.35
C GLY A 130 10.60 -19.13 17.51
N GLN A 131 11.56 -18.32 17.13
CA GLN A 131 11.37 -17.11 16.32
C GLN A 131 11.02 -17.41 14.85
N ASP A 132 11.37 -18.62 14.36
CA ASP A 132 11.04 -19.03 12.99
C ASP A 132 9.58 -19.47 12.84
N ARG A 133 8.93 -19.84 13.94
CA ARG A 133 7.52 -20.22 13.98
C ARG A 133 6.64 -18.99 14.09
N ARG A 134 6.58 -18.19 13.01
CA ARG A 134 5.92 -16.90 13.03
C ARG A 134 5.06 -16.64 11.79
N VAL A 135 4.22 -15.65 11.93
CA VAL A 135 3.53 -14.98 10.81
C VAL A 135 3.81 -13.49 10.93
N ASP A 136 4.31 -12.91 9.86
CA ASP A 136 4.52 -11.48 9.76
C ASP A 136 3.30 -10.83 9.09
N VAL A 137 2.72 -9.82 9.75
CA VAL A 137 1.58 -9.03 9.29
C VAL A 137 2.07 -7.63 8.99
N THR A 138 2.20 -7.28 7.72
CA THR A 138 2.66 -5.95 7.28
C THR A 138 1.47 -5.12 6.80
N VAL A 139 1.20 -4.02 7.49
CA VAL A 139 0.11 -3.07 7.18
C VAL A 139 0.69 -1.82 6.52
N GLY A 140 0.12 -1.40 5.38
CA GLY A 140 0.49 -0.14 4.74
C GLY A 140 1.13 -0.28 3.36
N GLY A 141 1.05 -1.43 2.72
CA GLY A 141 1.44 -1.60 1.31
C GLY A 141 0.41 -1.00 0.34
N PRO A 142 0.72 -0.90 -0.96
CA PRO A 142 -0.28 -0.58 -1.98
C PRO A 142 -1.40 -1.63 -1.96
N PRO A 143 -2.65 -1.26 -2.33
CA PRO A 143 -3.73 -2.23 -2.41
C PRO A 143 -3.37 -3.35 -3.39
N PRO A 144 -3.85 -4.58 -3.16
CA PRO A 144 -3.62 -5.68 -4.08
C PRO A 144 -4.20 -5.32 -5.45
N THR A 145 -3.38 -5.46 -6.50
CA THR A 145 -3.85 -5.32 -7.89
C THR A 145 -4.74 -6.51 -8.23
N SER A 146 -5.98 -6.23 -8.55
CA SER A 146 -6.96 -7.21 -9.05
C SER A 146 -6.64 -7.65 -10.47
#